data_a35e5f5262d9791cbaf65192d69ae28f
#
_entry.id   a35e5f5262d9791cbaf65192d69ae28f
#
_cell.length_a   1.000
_cell.length_b   1.000
_cell.length_c   1.000
_cell.angle_alpha   90.00
_cell.angle_beta   90.00
_cell.angle_gamma   90.00
#
_symmetry.space_group_name_H-M   'P 1'
#
loop_
_entity.id
_entity.type
_entity.pdbx_description
1 polymer ?
#
loop_
_entity_poly.entity_id
_entity_poly.type
_entity_poly.pdbx_seq_one_letter_code
_entity_poly.pdbx_strand_id
1 'polypeptide(L)' 'MTRTPRGLSARHFIRALEADGFALQRVRGSHRIYRHTDGRRAVVAYHSLNDTFPLGTLRAMIKDVGWQDDDLRRLGLTE' A
#
# COMPACT_ATOMS: atom_id res chain seq x y z
N MET A 1 -3.46 13.88 11.88
CA MET A 1 -2.85 13.88 10.55
C MET A 1 -2.01 12.62 10.37
N THR A 2 -2.22 11.92 9.27
CA THR A 2 -1.52 10.66 9.01
C THR A 2 -0.07 10.91 8.58
N ARG A 3 0.87 10.26 9.27
CA ARG A 3 2.28 10.36 8.93
C ARG A 3 2.56 9.47 7.71
N THR A 4 3.22 10.05 6.69
CA THR A 4 3.56 9.30 5.48
C THR A 4 4.98 8.76 5.59
N PRO A 5 5.18 7.43 5.53
CA PRO A 5 6.53 6.87 5.54
C PRO A 5 7.30 7.26 4.28
N ARG A 6 8.63 7.33 4.38
CA ARG A 6 9.51 7.70 3.26
C ARG A 6 10.29 6.48 2.79
N GLY A 7 10.57 6.45 1.49
CA GLY A 7 11.40 5.41 0.91
C GLY A 7 10.79 4.03 0.95
N LEU A 8 9.47 3.95 1.05
CA LEU A 8 8.77 2.68 1.12
C LEU A 8 8.78 2.02 -0.25
N SER A 9 9.26 0.77 -0.31
CA SER A 9 9.29 0.02 -1.55
C SER A 9 7.95 -0.65 -1.85
N ALA A 10 7.74 -1.02 -3.11
CA ALA A 10 6.55 -1.75 -3.52
C ALA A 10 6.41 -3.05 -2.70
N ARG A 11 7.53 -3.73 -2.45
CA ARG A 11 7.53 -4.96 -1.64
C ARG A 11 6.96 -4.72 -0.25
N HIS A 12 7.40 -3.65 0.41
CA HIS A 12 6.92 -3.32 1.76
C HIS A 12 5.44 -2.98 1.76
N PHE A 13 5.00 -2.21 0.76
CA PHE A 13 3.60 -1.83 0.65
C PHE A 13 2.70 -3.05 0.43
N ILE A 14 3.13 -3.96 -0.46
CA ILE A 14 2.37 -5.18 -0.74
C ILE A 14 2.29 -6.08 0.49
N ARG A 15 3.41 -6.24 1.23
CA ARG A 15 3.40 -7.02 2.47
C ARG A 15 2.42 -6.44 3.48
N ALA A 16 2.36 -5.12 3.57
CA ALA A 16 1.42 -4.45 4.47
C ALA A 16 -0.03 -4.69 4.03
N LEU A 17 -0.30 -4.64 2.72
CA LEU A 17 -1.63 -4.95 2.19
C LEU A 17 -2.04 -6.37 2.57
N GLU A 18 -1.17 -7.33 2.34
CA GLU A 18 -1.45 -8.73 2.65
C GLU A 18 -1.66 -8.94 4.14
N ALA A 19 -0.84 -8.30 4.97
CA ALA A 19 -0.98 -8.38 6.43
C ALA A 19 -2.30 -7.78 6.91
N ASP A 20 -2.82 -6.78 6.21
CA ASP A 20 -4.10 -6.15 6.54
C ASP A 20 -5.31 -6.91 5.98
N GLY A 21 -5.07 -7.97 5.19
CA GLY A 21 -6.15 -8.80 4.66
C GLY A 21 -6.52 -8.53 3.21
N PHE A 22 -5.73 -7.74 2.50
CA PHE A 22 -5.94 -7.56 1.07
C PHE A 22 -5.39 -8.77 0.30
N ALA A 23 -6.05 -9.12 -0.81
CA ALA A 23 -5.61 -10.16 -1.71
C ALA A 23 -5.53 -9.63 -3.13
N LEU A 24 -4.55 -10.12 -3.89
CA LEU A 24 -4.39 -9.74 -5.29
C LEU A 24 -5.59 -10.27 -6.09
N GLN A 25 -6.29 -9.36 -6.77
CA GLN A 25 -7.46 -9.68 -7.57
C GLN A 25 -7.12 -9.76 -9.05
N ARG A 26 -6.28 -8.83 -9.53
CA ARG A 26 -6.02 -8.68 -10.96
C ARG A 26 -4.68 -8.01 -11.20
N VAL A 27 -4.02 -8.39 -12.30
CA VAL A 27 -2.82 -7.72 -12.79
C VAL A 27 -3.10 -7.19 -14.19
N ARG A 28 -2.80 -5.90 -14.41
CA ARG A 28 -2.91 -5.26 -15.74
C ARG A 28 -1.62 -4.50 -15.98
N GLY A 29 -0.72 -5.07 -16.80
CA GLY A 29 0.59 -4.49 -17.02
C GLY A 29 1.35 -4.31 -15.70
N SER A 30 1.76 -3.09 -15.38
CA SER A 30 2.45 -2.79 -14.13
C SER A 30 1.50 -2.51 -12.96
N HIS A 31 0.19 -2.55 -13.19
CA HIS A 31 -0.82 -2.26 -12.16
C HIS A 31 -1.30 -3.56 -11.53
N ARG A 32 -1.26 -3.62 -10.20
CA ARG A 32 -1.78 -4.75 -9.43
C ARG A 32 -2.92 -4.25 -8.57
N ILE A 33 -4.08 -4.91 -8.70
CA ILE A 33 -5.30 -4.50 -8.02
C ILE A 33 -5.54 -5.47 -6.88
N TYR A 34 -5.60 -4.93 -5.66
CA TYR A 34 -5.85 -5.69 -4.44
C TYR A 34 -7.22 -5.35 -3.90
N ARG A 35 -7.86 -6.34 -3.28
CA ARG A 35 -9.17 -6.18 -2.66
C ARG A 35 -9.16 -6.71 -1.24
N HIS A 36 -9.87 -6.01 -0.38
CA HIS A 36 -10.15 -6.46 0.98
C HIS A 36 -11.60 -6.93 1.06
N THR A 37 -11.87 -7.89 1.96
CA THR A 37 -13.23 -8.42 2.15
C THR A 37 -14.20 -7.34 2.62
N ASP A 38 -13.72 -6.27 3.24
CA ASP A 38 -14.54 -5.14 3.68
C ASP A 38 -14.90 -4.17 2.54
N GLY A 39 -14.46 -4.44 1.31
CA GLY A 39 -14.78 -3.63 0.13
C GLY A 39 -13.72 -2.64 -0.28
N ARG A 40 -12.65 -2.47 0.50
CA ARG A 40 -11.57 -1.56 0.14
C ARG A 40 -10.80 -2.12 -1.06
N ARG A 41 -10.27 -1.20 -1.87
CA ARG A 41 -9.52 -1.54 -3.07
C ARG A 41 -8.23 -0.75 -3.09
N ALA A 42 -7.14 -1.40 -3.48
CA ALA A 42 -5.84 -0.74 -3.61
C ALA A 42 -5.26 -1.05 -4.99
N VAL A 43 -4.68 -0.03 -5.64
CA VAL A 43 -3.95 -0.21 -6.90
C VAL A 43 -2.50 0.13 -6.65
N VAL A 44 -1.60 -0.81 -6.93
CA VAL A 44 -0.17 -0.63 -6.74
C VAL A 44 0.50 -0.76 -8.11
N ALA A 45 1.13 0.31 -8.57
CA ALA A 45 1.82 0.33 -9.86
C ALA A 45 3.33 0.31 -9.63
N TYR A 46 4.00 -0.68 -10.19
CA TYR A 46 5.45 -0.78 -10.11
C TYR A 46 5.99 -1.68 -11.22
N HIS A 47 7.26 -1.51 -11.56
CA HIS A 47 7.97 -2.38 -12.49
C HIS A 47 8.85 -3.37 -11.74
N SER A 48 9.40 -2.96 -10.61
CA SER A 48 10.24 -3.80 -9.75
C SER A 48 9.76 -3.69 -8.31
N LEU A 49 9.84 -4.79 -7.55
CA LEU A 49 9.48 -4.79 -6.13
C LEU A 49 10.37 -3.87 -5.31
N ASN A 50 11.51 -3.47 -5.84
CA ASN A 50 12.41 -2.52 -5.18
C ASN A 50 12.06 -1.06 -5.47
N ASP A 51 11.12 -0.81 -6.39
CA ASP A 51 10.69 0.55 -6.70
C ASP A 51 10.11 1.21 -5.46
N THR A 52 10.41 2.50 -5.31
CA THR A 52 9.81 3.32 -4.26
C THR A 52 8.78 4.24 -4.91
N PHE A 53 7.93 4.85 -4.08
CA PHE A 53 6.88 5.73 -4.57
C PHE A 53 7.19 7.18 -4.22
N PRO A 54 6.90 8.13 -5.13
CA PRO A 54 6.92 9.55 -4.73
C PRO A 54 6.01 9.79 -3.54
N LEU A 55 6.37 10.73 -2.69
CA LEU A 55 5.65 10.98 -1.44
C LEU A 55 4.16 11.24 -1.67
N GLY A 56 3.83 12.05 -2.69
CA GLY A 56 2.42 12.33 -3.00
C GLY A 56 1.65 11.10 -3.43
N THR A 57 2.27 10.24 -4.23
CA THR A 57 1.66 8.99 -4.67
C THR A 57 1.42 8.07 -3.47
N LEU A 58 2.42 7.92 -2.62
CA LEU A 58 2.31 7.06 -1.43
C LEU A 58 1.22 7.56 -0.49
N ARG A 59 1.14 8.88 -0.30
CA ARG A 59 0.09 9.49 0.54
C ARG A 59 -1.30 9.18 0.00
N ALA A 60 -1.49 9.27 -1.33
CA ALA A 60 -2.75 8.94 -1.96
C ALA A 60 -3.10 7.46 -1.80
N MET A 61 -2.11 6.58 -1.94
CA MET A 61 -2.31 5.14 -1.76
C MET A 61 -2.74 4.81 -0.32
N ILE A 62 -2.10 5.43 0.65
CA ILE A 62 -2.43 5.23 2.07
C ILE A 62 -3.86 5.71 2.36
N LYS A 63 -4.24 6.83 1.77
CA LYS A 63 -5.60 7.37 1.91
C LYS A 63 -6.63 6.42 1.32
N ASP A 64 -6.34 5.87 0.13
CA ASP A 64 -7.27 4.98 -0.56
C ASP A 64 -7.55 3.71 0.22
N VAL A 65 -6.54 3.17 0.91
CA VAL A 65 -6.71 1.96 1.72
C VAL A 65 -7.24 2.27 3.12
N GLY A 66 -7.38 3.55 3.46
CA GLY A 66 -7.96 3.98 4.73
C GLY A 66 -7.07 3.77 5.94
N TRP A 67 -5.75 3.67 5.76
CA TRP A 67 -4.83 3.49 6.87
C TRP A 67 -4.63 4.79 7.64
N GLN A 68 -4.71 4.71 8.96
CA GLN A 68 -4.41 5.77 9.89
C GLN A 68 -3.03 5.52 10.53
N ASP A 69 -2.56 6.44 11.37
CA ASP A 69 -1.25 6.30 12.00
C ASP A 69 -1.09 4.97 12.76
N ASP A 70 -2.14 4.53 13.44
CA ASP A 70 -2.12 3.25 14.16
C ASP A 70 -1.94 2.07 13.21
N ASP A 71 -2.60 2.13 12.05
CA ASP A 71 -2.48 1.08 11.04
C ASP A 71 -1.06 1.03 10.47
N LEU A 72 -0.49 2.19 10.18
CA LEU A 72 0.87 2.27 9.66
C LEU A 72 1.87 1.68 10.65
N ARG A 73 1.68 1.93 11.94
CA ARG A 73 2.51 1.37 13.00
C ARG A 73 2.32 -0.13 13.11
N ARG A 74 1.07 -0.57 13.17
CA ARG A 74 0.71 -1.99 13.26
C ARG A 74 1.26 -2.80 12.08
N LEU A 75 1.28 -2.20 10.90
CA LEU A 75 1.73 -2.86 9.67
C LEU A 75 3.24 -2.73 9.45
N GLY A 76 3.95 -2.09 10.37
CA GLY A 76 5.40 -1.96 10.30
C GLY A 76 5.89 -0.92 9.30
N LEU A 77 5.04 0.00 8.88
CA LEU A 77 5.40 1.04 7.90
C LEU A 77 5.96 2.30 8.56
N THR A 78 5.66 2.51 9.83
CA THR A 78 6.22 3.61 10.66
C THR A 78 6.57 3.07 12.03
N GLU A 79 7.37 3.84 12.75
CA GLU A 79 7.76 3.47 14.12
C GLU A 79 6.68 3.74 15.16
#